data_9e5ea5a16342e8e9a8ee88c0ed6e6bce
#
_entry.id   9e5ea5a16342e8e9a8ee88c0ed6e6bce
#
_cell.length_a   1.000
_cell.length_b   1.000
_cell.length_c   1.000
_cell.angle_alpha   90.00
_cell.angle_beta   90.00
_cell.angle_gamma   90.00
#
_symmetry.space_group_name_H-M   'P 1'
#
loop_
_entity.id
_entity.type
_entity.pdbx_description
1 polymer ?
#
loop_
_entity_poly.entity_id
_entity_poly.type
_entity_poly.pdbx_seq_one_letter_code
_entity_poly.pdbx_strand_id
1 'polypeptide(L)'
;MAGRGWTTGDLVARAERYLGSNPTNQRTLWCSDFMNLVAAGSGTGSRLAKSWANWGRPSAGRPGDVVVLSRKGGYHVGVVKDFDRAGNPIVISGNSGGTRGNRMVSISSYSAGRVVSYRAPS
;
A
#
# COMPACT_ATOMS: atom_id res chain seq x y z
N MET A 1 19.42 2.52 -9.24
CA MET A 1 19.26 2.19 -8.53
C MET A 1 18.13 2.12 -7.89
N ALA A 2 17.50 1.33 -8.29
CA ALA A 2 16.28 1.16 -7.77
C ALA A 2 16.35 1.25 -6.30
N GLY A 3 15.87 0.67 -5.57
CA GLY A 3 15.83 0.79 -4.16
C GLY A 3 16.64 1.89 -3.50
N ARG A 4 17.77 2.25 -4.12
CA ARG A 4 18.58 3.15 -3.41
C ARG A 4 18.02 4.53 -3.34
N GLY A 5 17.11 4.89 -4.07
CA GLY A 5 16.50 6.18 -3.98
C GLY A 5 15.33 6.26 -3.02
N TRP A 6 14.88 5.13 -2.51
CA TRP A 6 13.65 5.11 -1.75
C TRP A 6 13.89 5.12 -0.26
N THR A 7 13.30 6.09 0.43
CA THR A 7 13.18 6.10 1.88
C THR A 7 11.72 5.84 2.24
N THR A 8 11.46 5.56 3.51
CA THR A 8 10.09 5.34 3.97
C THR A 8 9.23 6.57 3.76
N GLY A 9 9.79 7.78 3.95
CA GLY A 9 9.04 9.02 3.76
C GLY A 9 8.65 9.24 2.31
N ASP A 10 9.46 8.78 1.36
CA ASP A 10 9.17 8.95 -0.06
C ASP A 10 7.90 8.24 -0.47
N LEU A 11 7.69 7.01 -0.02
CA LEU A 11 6.47 6.27 -0.37
C LEU A 11 5.23 6.93 0.21
N VAL A 12 5.28 7.39 1.46
CA VAL A 12 4.15 8.08 2.07
C VAL A 12 3.82 9.36 1.30
N ALA A 13 4.82 10.19 1.02
CA ALA A 13 4.62 11.45 0.33
C ALA A 13 4.04 11.24 -1.07
N ARG A 14 4.56 10.25 -1.80
CA ARG A 14 4.07 9.95 -3.14
C ARG A 14 2.64 9.43 -3.11
N ALA A 15 2.31 8.57 -2.15
CA ALA A 15 0.95 8.04 -2.02
C ALA A 15 -0.04 9.15 -1.65
N GLU A 16 0.35 10.06 -0.78
CA GLU A 16 -0.51 11.16 -0.35
C GLU A 16 -0.92 12.09 -1.48
N ARG A 17 -0.11 12.21 -2.53
CA ARG A 17 -0.44 13.04 -3.69
C ARG A 17 -1.70 12.61 -4.40
N TYR A 18 -2.09 11.36 -4.26
CA TYR A 18 -3.21 10.78 -4.99
C TYR A 18 -4.47 10.63 -4.15
N LEU A 19 -4.45 11.08 -2.90
CA LEU A 19 -5.63 10.98 -2.03
C LEU A 19 -6.86 11.56 -2.71
N GLY A 20 -7.95 10.81 -2.67
CA GLY A 20 -9.22 11.24 -3.28
C GLY A 20 -9.31 11.00 -4.78
N SER A 21 -8.32 10.34 -5.39
CA SER A 21 -8.31 10.12 -6.83
C SER A 21 -8.09 8.64 -7.16
N ASN A 22 -8.24 8.31 -8.43
CA ASN A 22 -7.84 7.02 -8.98
C ASN A 22 -6.89 7.27 -10.15
N PRO A 23 -5.59 7.23 -9.92
CA PRO A 23 -4.61 7.49 -10.97
C PRO A 23 -4.33 6.30 -11.88
N THR A 24 -4.95 5.14 -11.64
CA THR A 24 -4.59 3.90 -12.35
C THR A 24 -5.39 3.63 -13.61
N ASN A 25 -6.51 4.31 -13.79
CA ASN A 25 -7.49 4.03 -14.87
C ASN A 25 -8.14 2.65 -14.77
N GLN A 26 -7.94 1.94 -13.67
CA GLN A 26 -8.60 0.66 -13.44
C GLN A 26 -9.85 0.88 -12.61
N ARG A 27 -10.88 0.07 -12.85
CA ARG A 27 -12.14 0.21 -12.12
C ARG A 27 -12.23 -0.69 -10.90
N THR A 28 -11.49 -1.79 -10.91
CA THR A 28 -11.56 -2.80 -9.84
C THR A 28 -10.18 -3.35 -9.54
N LEU A 29 -9.98 -3.78 -8.29
CA LEU A 29 -8.79 -4.51 -7.86
C LEU A 29 -7.48 -3.79 -8.21
N TRP A 30 -7.43 -2.48 -7.99
CA TRP A 30 -6.28 -1.69 -8.39
C TRP A 30 -5.35 -1.24 -7.25
N CYS A 31 -5.43 -1.87 -6.09
CA CYS A 31 -4.55 -1.50 -4.98
C CYS A 31 -3.07 -1.74 -5.31
N SER A 32 -2.74 -2.86 -5.96
CA SER A 32 -1.37 -3.12 -6.38
C SER A 32 -0.95 -2.25 -7.57
N ASP A 33 -1.86 -1.96 -8.49
CA ASP A 33 -1.58 -1.03 -9.59
C ASP A 33 -1.17 0.33 -9.03
N PHE A 34 -1.87 0.80 -7.99
CA PHE A 34 -1.53 2.04 -7.33
C PHE A 34 -0.14 1.96 -6.69
N MET A 35 0.16 0.86 -6.00
CA MET A 35 1.46 0.69 -5.36
C MET A 35 2.61 0.67 -6.38
N ASN A 36 2.39 0.04 -7.54
CA ASN A 36 3.39 0.05 -8.60
C ASN A 36 3.62 1.47 -9.15
N LEU A 37 2.57 2.28 -9.20
CA LEU A 37 2.70 3.69 -9.58
C LEU A 37 3.50 4.46 -8.53
N VAL A 38 3.17 4.27 -7.24
CA VAL A 38 3.86 4.95 -6.14
C VAL A 38 5.34 4.57 -6.10
N ALA A 39 5.64 3.29 -6.29
CA ALA A 39 7.02 2.80 -6.26
C ALA A 39 7.81 3.12 -7.53
N ALA A 40 7.18 3.63 -8.57
CA ALA A 40 7.82 4.24 -9.74
C ALA A 40 9.02 3.45 -10.29
N GLY A 41 8.77 2.28 -10.83
CA GLY A 41 9.82 1.43 -11.42
C GLY A 41 10.50 0.49 -10.44
N SER A 42 10.23 0.62 -9.15
CA SER A 42 10.79 -0.27 -8.12
C SER A 42 9.75 -1.24 -7.57
N GLY A 43 8.55 -1.25 -8.12
CA GLY A 43 7.47 -2.12 -7.65
C GLY A 43 7.57 -3.54 -8.17
N THR A 44 6.50 -4.32 -7.93
CA THR A 44 6.48 -5.74 -8.32
C THR A 44 6.10 -5.96 -9.78
N GLY A 45 5.46 -4.98 -10.40
CA GLY A 45 4.93 -5.12 -11.76
C GLY A 45 3.68 -5.99 -11.85
N SER A 46 3.19 -6.51 -10.74
CA SER A 46 2.01 -7.38 -10.71
C SER A 46 0.78 -6.63 -10.20
N ARG A 47 -0.38 -7.01 -10.70
CA ARG A 47 -1.65 -6.50 -10.20
C ARG A 47 -2.10 -7.18 -8.91
N LEU A 48 -1.43 -8.26 -8.50
CA LEU A 48 -1.80 -8.98 -7.30
C LEU A 48 -1.21 -8.33 -6.05
N ALA A 49 -2.06 -7.98 -5.10
CA ALA A 49 -1.61 -7.41 -3.84
C ALA A 49 -0.61 -8.33 -3.13
N LYS A 50 -0.83 -9.64 -3.22
CA LYS A 50 0.06 -10.62 -2.60
C LYS A 50 1.49 -10.55 -3.13
N SER A 51 1.70 -10.05 -4.35
CA SER A 51 3.05 -9.93 -4.92
C SER A 51 3.97 -9.08 -4.05
N TRP A 52 3.40 -8.20 -3.24
CA TRP A 52 4.17 -7.31 -2.38
C TRP A 52 4.68 -7.98 -1.09
N ALA A 53 4.22 -9.18 -0.80
CA ALA A 53 4.64 -9.88 0.42
C ALA A 53 6.14 -10.20 0.44
N ASN A 54 6.78 -10.24 -0.73
CA ASN A 54 8.22 -10.50 -0.85
C ASN A 54 9.00 -9.30 -1.39
N TRP A 55 8.35 -8.17 -1.53
CA TRP A 55 8.98 -6.95 -2.04
C TRP A 55 9.86 -6.32 -0.96
N GLY A 56 10.94 -5.65 -1.39
CA GLY A 56 11.82 -4.96 -0.45
C GLY A 56 12.46 -5.92 0.54
N ARG A 57 12.54 -5.51 1.78
CA ARG A 57 13.09 -6.35 2.87
C ARG A 57 12.09 -6.47 4.01
N PRO A 58 12.18 -7.54 4.81
CA PRO A 58 11.27 -7.72 5.95
C PRO A 58 11.35 -6.55 6.93
N SER A 59 10.22 -6.22 7.53
CA SER A 59 10.14 -5.16 8.52
C SER A 59 9.19 -5.59 9.65
N ALA A 60 9.38 -5.01 10.82
CA ALA A 60 8.49 -5.24 11.96
C ALA A 60 7.30 -4.28 11.98
N GLY A 61 7.23 -3.36 11.02
CA GLY A 61 6.14 -2.40 10.94
C GLY A 61 6.57 -1.01 11.36
N ARG A 62 6.77 -0.13 10.36
CA ARG A 62 7.13 1.28 10.57
C ARG A 62 6.38 2.13 9.57
N PRO A 63 6.13 3.40 9.89
CA PRO A 63 5.63 4.32 8.87
C PRO A 63 6.53 4.30 7.64
N GLY A 64 5.93 4.25 6.46
CA GLY A 64 6.64 4.15 5.20
C GLY A 64 6.82 2.74 4.67
N ASP A 65 6.53 1.72 5.47
CA ASP A 65 6.53 0.34 4.99
C ASP A 65 5.37 0.10 4.03
N VAL A 66 5.54 -0.89 3.18
CA VAL A 66 4.44 -1.48 2.42
C VAL A 66 3.82 -2.58 3.27
N VAL A 67 2.51 -2.54 3.43
CA VAL A 67 1.78 -3.55 4.20
C VAL A 67 0.88 -4.36 3.28
N VAL A 68 0.93 -5.68 3.42
CA VAL A 68 -0.01 -6.60 2.78
C VAL A 68 -0.97 -7.09 3.85
N LEU A 69 -2.25 -6.96 3.57
CA LEU A 69 -3.33 -7.30 4.48
C LEU A 69 -4.15 -8.43 3.89
N SER A 70 -4.62 -9.34 4.73
CA SER A 70 -5.60 -10.33 4.29
C SER A 70 -6.98 -9.69 4.27
N ARG A 71 -7.81 -10.15 3.34
CA ARG A 71 -9.23 -9.78 3.28
C ARG A 71 -10.02 -10.94 2.70
N LYS A 72 -11.33 -10.87 2.83
CA LYS A 72 -12.19 -11.94 2.30
C LYS A 72 -11.92 -12.10 0.81
N GLY A 73 -11.50 -13.30 0.42
CA GLY A 73 -11.26 -13.62 -0.98
C GLY A 73 -9.95 -13.17 -1.55
N GLY A 74 -9.03 -12.62 -0.74
CA GLY A 74 -7.76 -12.19 -1.28
C GLY A 74 -6.93 -11.33 -0.34
N TYR A 75 -6.25 -10.36 -0.93
CA TYR A 75 -5.30 -9.51 -0.20
C TYR A 75 -5.48 -8.04 -0.61
N HIS A 76 -4.99 -7.17 0.24
CA HIS A 76 -4.95 -5.74 0.01
C HIS A 76 -3.53 -5.24 0.29
N VAL A 77 -3.10 -4.18 -0.38
CA VAL A 77 -1.75 -3.63 -0.19
C VAL A 77 -1.82 -2.11 -0.13
N GLY A 78 -0.99 -1.53 0.71
CA GLY A 78 -0.86 -0.08 0.81
C GLY A 78 0.41 0.34 1.52
N VAL A 79 0.53 1.64 1.76
CA VAL A 79 1.67 2.24 2.46
C VAL A 79 1.24 2.60 3.87
N VAL A 80 2.02 2.20 4.85
CA VAL A 80 1.77 2.57 6.25
C VAL A 80 2.11 4.04 6.45
N LYS A 81 1.13 4.82 6.86
CA LYS A 81 1.35 6.20 7.25
C LYS A 81 1.72 6.31 8.72
N ASP A 82 1.05 5.54 9.56
CA ASP A 82 1.23 5.58 11.00
C ASP A 82 0.56 4.35 11.62
N PHE A 83 0.55 4.30 12.95
CA PHE A 83 -0.14 3.28 13.72
C PHE A 83 -1.00 3.96 14.78
N ASP A 84 -2.14 3.36 15.12
CA ASP A 84 -2.93 3.85 16.23
C ASP A 84 -2.37 3.29 17.55
N ARG A 85 -3.00 3.64 18.68
CA ARG A 85 -2.54 3.22 20.00
C ARG A 85 -2.56 1.71 20.19
N ALA A 86 -3.43 1.02 19.48
CA ALA A 86 -3.55 -0.44 19.59
C ALA A 86 -2.58 -1.16 18.66
N GLY A 87 -1.77 -0.43 17.88
CA GLY A 87 -0.85 -1.04 16.94
C GLY A 87 -1.46 -1.37 15.59
N ASN A 88 -2.65 -0.88 15.32
CA ASN A 88 -3.29 -1.08 14.02
C ASN A 88 -2.69 -0.13 12.99
N PRO A 89 -2.33 -0.61 11.80
CA PRO A 89 -1.76 0.27 10.79
C PRO A 89 -2.80 1.23 10.22
N ILE A 90 -2.40 2.47 10.05
CA ILE A 90 -3.13 3.50 9.33
C ILE A 90 -2.51 3.55 7.94
N VAL A 91 -3.27 3.22 6.92
CA VAL A 91 -2.74 2.86 5.60
C VAL A 91 -3.31 3.76 4.52
N ILE A 92 -2.42 4.21 3.62
CA ILE A 92 -2.82 4.89 2.38
C ILE A 92 -2.83 3.81 1.31
N SER A 93 -3.97 3.59 0.68
CA SER A 93 -4.08 2.55 -0.32
C SER A 93 -5.05 2.92 -1.43
N GLY A 94 -4.86 2.29 -2.58
CA GLY A 94 -5.75 2.44 -3.72
C GLY A 94 -6.95 1.50 -3.62
N ASN A 95 -8.01 1.84 -4.33
CA ASN A 95 -9.24 1.03 -4.38
C ASN A 95 -9.84 0.80 -3.00
N SER A 96 -9.78 1.80 -2.13
CA SER A 96 -10.17 1.64 -0.72
C SER A 96 -11.26 2.59 -0.28
N GLY A 97 -11.29 3.81 -0.79
CA GLY A 97 -12.34 4.77 -0.45
C GLY A 97 -13.40 4.85 -1.53
N GLY A 98 -14.45 5.63 -1.27
CA GLY A 98 -15.51 5.83 -2.24
C GLY A 98 -16.49 4.68 -2.32
N THR A 99 -17.12 4.51 -3.48
CA THR A 99 -18.14 3.48 -3.69
C THR A 99 -17.71 2.55 -4.82
N ARG A 100 -18.41 1.41 -4.91
CA ARG A 100 -18.12 0.43 -5.94
C ARG A 100 -18.17 1.07 -7.33
N GLY A 101 -17.09 0.86 -8.12
CA GLY A 101 -16.95 1.45 -9.45
C GLY A 101 -16.39 2.87 -9.45
N ASN A 102 -16.35 3.52 -8.28
CA ASN A 102 -15.80 4.85 -8.09
C ASN A 102 -14.87 4.89 -6.88
N ARG A 103 -14.05 3.86 -6.74
CA ARG A 103 -13.08 3.78 -5.66
C ARG A 103 -11.98 4.82 -5.84
N MET A 104 -11.34 5.16 -4.75
CA MET A 104 -10.29 6.16 -4.73
C MET A 104 -9.18 5.75 -3.76
N VAL A 105 -8.07 6.45 -3.85
CA VAL A 105 -7.01 6.37 -2.84
C VAL A 105 -7.52 7.01 -1.56
N SER A 106 -7.38 6.32 -0.45
CA SER A 106 -7.83 6.82 0.84
C SER A 106 -6.92 6.38 1.97
N ILE A 107 -7.12 6.98 3.13
CA ILE A 107 -6.43 6.60 4.36
C ILE A 107 -7.43 5.86 5.23
N SER A 108 -7.08 4.67 5.66
CA SER A 108 -7.94 3.85 6.52
C SER A 108 -7.13 3.08 7.54
N SER A 109 -7.72 2.82 8.69
CA SER A 109 -7.14 1.95 9.70
C SER A 109 -7.59 0.52 9.44
N TYR A 110 -6.68 -0.43 9.63
CA TYR A 110 -6.97 -1.86 9.47
C TYR A 110 -6.53 -2.60 10.72
N SER A 111 -7.23 -3.67 11.06
CA SER A 111 -6.86 -4.50 12.20
C SER A 111 -5.46 -5.09 12.02
N ALA A 112 -4.61 -4.99 13.04
CA ALA A 112 -3.29 -5.58 13.02
C ALA A 112 -3.34 -7.09 12.77
N GLY A 113 -4.43 -7.75 13.18
CA GLY A 113 -4.61 -9.19 12.94
C GLY A 113 -4.75 -9.56 11.47
N ARG A 114 -4.99 -8.59 10.59
CA ARG A 114 -5.06 -8.84 9.15
C ARG A 114 -3.72 -8.70 8.44
N VAL A 115 -2.69 -8.25 9.13
CA VAL A 115 -1.38 -8.03 8.50
C VAL A 115 -0.74 -9.36 8.14
N VAL A 116 -0.38 -9.52 6.87
CA VAL A 116 0.36 -10.67 6.35
C VAL A 116 1.84 -10.37 6.41
N SER A 117 2.25 -9.17 5.98
CA SER A 117 3.65 -8.78 6.02
C SER A 117 3.79 -7.27 6.02
N TYR A 118 4.88 -6.82 6.64
CA TYR A 118 5.40 -5.46 6.45
C TYR A 118 6.70 -5.57 5.68
N ARG A 119 6.87 -4.72 4.67
CA ARG A 119 8.07 -4.71 3.83
C ARG A 119 8.61 -3.28 3.75
N ALA A 120 9.88 -3.14 4.02
CA ALA A 120 10.54 -1.84 3.89
C ALA A 120 11.16 -1.71 2.49
N PRO A 121 11.19 -0.49 1.94
CA PRO A 121 11.95 -0.25 0.72
C PRO A 121 13.42 -0.59 0.95
N SER A 122 14.04 -1.23 0.01
CA SER A 122 15.45 -1.63 0.18
C SER A 122 16.42 -0.66 -0.47
#